data_bf5266544112edb01ea8d1a5ded703a6
#
_entry.id   bf5266544112edb01ea8d1a5ded703a6
#
_cell.length_a   1.000
_cell.length_b   1.000
_cell.length_c   1.000
_cell.angle_alpha   90.00
_cell.angle_beta   90.00
_cell.angle_gamma   90.00
#
_symmetry.space_group_name_H-M   'P 1'
#
loop_
_entity.id
_entity.type
_entity.pdbx_description
1 polymer ?
#
loop_
_entity_poly.entity_id
_entity_poly.type
_entity_poly.pdbx_seq_one_letter_code
_entity_poly.pdbx_strand_id
1 'polypeptide(L)'
;MKFYSSPLLSIGLTAAAVLLSHRAVSAEPGITYQPAPSFSYAATGDPTNSSWQQWQQEYGPTHERRVQWWRQARFGMFIHWGVYSVPAGVWNGTNVTRSGAEWIMNRGRISVADYQKLPARFNPVKFDATQWVDIAKNAGMKYIVITAKHHDGFAMFHSQASGFNIYDATPFKRDPLKELAEACAKADIKLGFYYSQAQDWNHPGGAASGGHWDQAQDGDMDKFIDDVDIPQIKELFSNYGKVAVVWWDTPVGMTADRVAKLLPLLKLQPDIISNNRLDAKKATGDYATPEQKIPTNSLAADWETCMTMNGTWGYRASDQKWKPAETLVHNLVDIASKGGNFLLNVGPTSEGLIPEPSVERLKEVGAWMKVNGESIYGTTQSPLAAQPAWGRVTQKGDTLYLHVFDWPADGKLVVPGLEMEKQKAVFLADPQTEVPSAGVSYSSVNLSRSVTTLQLPAKPLDPIDTVIIIKGYKSL
;
A
#
# COMPACT_ATOMS: atom_id res chain seq x y z
N MET A 1 21.66 75.11 44.30
CA MET A 1 20.39 75.74 44.74
C MET A 1 19.38 74.60 44.98
N LYS A 2 18.99 74.53 46.27
CA LYS A 2 17.73 74.02 46.85
C LYS A 2 17.39 72.54 46.52
N PHE A 3 17.49 71.69 47.48
CA PHE A 3 16.76 71.27 48.68
C PHE A 3 15.95 69.99 48.41
N TYR A 4 16.35 68.92 49.11
CA TYR A 4 15.75 68.17 50.19
C TYR A 4 14.38 67.60 49.89
N SER A 5 14.13 66.28 50.02
CA SER A 5 14.05 65.60 51.30
C SER A 5 13.76 64.10 51.09
N SER A 6 14.45 63.25 51.84
CA SER A 6 13.97 61.91 52.19
C SER A 6 12.98 61.99 53.32
N PRO A 7 12.11 61.01 53.55
CA PRO A 7 12.32 60.21 54.73
C PRO A 7 11.92 58.67 54.60
N LEU A 8 12.65 57.94 55.43
CA LEU A 8 12.25 56.85 56.34
C LEU A 8 11.64 55.54 55.89
N LEU A 9 12.49 54.56 56.14
CA LEU A 9 12.27 53.20 56.56
C LEU A 9 10.85 52.86 57.13
N SER A 10 10.32 51.74 56.63
CA SER A 10 9.61 50.75 57.45
C SER A 10 9.90 49.35 57.03
N ILE A 11 10.53 48.56 57.88
CA ILE A 11 10.81 47.15 57.79
C ILE A 11 9.48 46.39 57.98
N GLY A 12 8.97 45.78 56.99
CA GLY A 12 7.86 44.81 57.07
C GLY A 12 8.33 43.45 56.74
N LEU A 13 8.58 42.56 57.68
CA LEU A 13 8.68 41.13 57.49
C LEU A 13 7.33 40.62 56.98
N THR A 14 7.32 40.13 55.73
CA THR A 14 6.22 39.30 55.29
C THR A 14 6.79 37.97 54.86
N ALA A 15 6.32 36.90 55.48
CA ALA A 15 6.61 35.53 55.27
C ALA A 15 6.33 35.15 53.77
N ALA A 16 7.34 34.69 53.08
CA ALA A 16 7.17 34.12 51.76
C ALA A 16 6.47 32.76 51.91
N ALA A 17 5.15 32.73 51.67
CA ALA A 17 4.43 31.49 51.40
C ALA A 17 4.84 30.98 50.02
N VAL A 18 5.62 29.92 49.98
CA VAL A 18 5.91 29.16 48.78
C VAL A 18 4.61 28.48 48.34
N LEU A 19 3.87 29.13 47.48
CA LEU A 19 2.78 28.49 46.72
C LEU A 19 3.42 27.56 45.69
N LEU A 20 3.53 26.29 46.02
CA LEU A 20 3.68 25.20 45.06
C LEU A 20 2.45 25.25 44.16
N SER A 21 2.60 25.90 43.00
CA SER A 21 1.63 25.77 41.92
C SER A 21 1.65 24.34 41.43
N HIS A 22 0.75 23.51 41.92
CA HIS A 22 0.38 22.27 41.26
C HIS A 22 -0.20 22.65 39.89
N ARG A 23 0.61 22.59 38.83
CA ARG A 23 0.07 22.53 37.47
C ARG A 23 -0.84 21.30 37.43
N ALA A 24 -2.13 21.54 37.34
CA ALA A 24 -3.08 20.50 36.98
C ALA A 24 -2.64 19.94 35.64
N VAL A 25 -2.11 18.71 35.66
CA VAL A 25 -1.95 17.91 34.46
C VAL A 25 -3.35 17.74 33.91
N SER A 26 -3.64 18.39 32.78
CA SER A 26 -4.89 18.20 32.06
C SER A 26 -5.09 16.71 31.86
N ALA A 27 -6.16 16.15 32.39
CA ALA A 27 -6.51 14.75 32.20
C ALA A 27 -6.70 14.53 30.70
N GLU A 28 -5.84 13.72 30.10
CA GLU A 28 -6.06 13.22 28.74
C GLU A 28 -7.42 12.52 28.68
N PRO A 29 -8.19 12.68 27.58
CA PRO A 29 -9.50 12.02 27.46
C PRO A 29 -9.33 10.50 27.61
N GLY A 30 -10.15 9.90 28.45
CA GLY A 30 -10.12 8.49 28.76
C GLY A 30 -10.19 7.64 27.48
N ILE A 31 -9.20 6.77 27.29
CA ILE A 31 -9.15 5.79 26.22
C ILE A 31 -10.26 4.77 26.53
N THR A 32 -11.42 4.94 25.91
CA THR A 32 -12.46 3.89 25.89
C THR A 32 -12.05 2.88 24.84
N TYR A 33 -11.84 1.65 25.28
CA TYR A 33 -11.68 0.51 24.38
C TYR A 33 -12.94 0.37 23.52
N GLN A 34 -12.81 0.54 22.22
CA GLN A 34 -13.84 0.11 21.29
C GLN A 34 -13.43 -1.26 20.75
N PRO A 35 -14.30 -2.28 20.79
CA PRO A 35 -14.03 -3.52 20.07
C PRO A 35 -13.75 -3.19 18.61
N ALA A 36 -12.79 -3.91 18.01
CA ALA A 36 -12.45 -3.73 16.61
C ALA A 36 -13.74 -3.68 15.79
N PRO A 37 -13.99 -2.63 15.01
CA PRO A 37 -15.21 -2.54 14.24
C PRO A 37 -15.33 -3.80 13.39
N SER A 38 -16.46 -4.49 13.47
CA SER A 38 -16.79 -5.51 12.51
C SER A 38 -16.76 -4.80 11.16
N PHE A 39 -15.85 -5.21 10.26
CA PHE A 39 -15.73 -4.63 8.94
C PHE A 39 -17.09 -4.75 8.25
N SER A 40 -17.83 -3.65 8.17
CA SER A 40 -18.99 -3.59 7.31
C SER A 40 -18.50 -3.02 5.98
N TYR A 41 -18.61 -3.81 4.93
CA TYR A 41 -18.32 -3.43 3.54
C TYR A 41 -19.04 -2.14 3.09
N ALA A 42 -20.09 -1.74 3.79
CA ALA A 42 -20.89 -0.54 3.52
C ALA A 42 -20.11 0.80 3.51
N ALA A 43 -18.85 0.81 3.97
CA ALA A 43 -18.14 2.07 4.18
C ALA A 43 -17.31 2.57 2.98
N THR A 44 -17.17 1.81 1.88
CA THR A 44 -16.45 2.26 0.67
C THR A 44 -17.33 2.89 -0.38
N GLY A 45 -18.63 2.62 -0.38
CA GLY A 45 -19.54 3.01 -1.45
C GLY A 45 -20.42 4.22 -1.11
N ASP A 46 -20.74 4.97 -2.14
CA ASP A 46 -21.82 5.95 -2.14
C ASP A 46 -23.15 5.22 -2.48
N PRO A 47 -24.10 5.05 -1.53
CA PRO A 47 -25.34 4.35 -1.80
C PRO A 47 -26.22 5.02 -2.87
N THR A 48 -25.92 6.25 -3.27
CA THR A 48 -26.59 6.93 -4.39
C THR A 48 -25.89 6.64 -5.74
N ASN A 49 -24.75 5.95 -5.74
CA ASN A 49 -24.03 5.58 -6.94
C ASN A 49 -24.57 4.29 -7.55
N SER A 50 -25.14 4.35 -8.75
CA SER A 50 -25.72 3.19 -9.43
C SER A 50 -24.70 2.08 -9.73
N SER A 51 -23.45 2.42 -10.04
CA SER A 51 -22.38 1.44 -10.25
C SER A 51 -22.06 0.70 -8.95
N TRP A 52 -22.05 1.40 -7.81
CA TRP A 52 -21.88 0.76 -6.50
C TRP A 52 -23.06 -0.13 -6.12
N GLN A 53 -24.30 0.31 -6.39
CA GLN A 53 -25.49 -0.50 -6.18
C GLN A 53 -25.44 -1.81 -6.98
N GLN A 54 -25.07 -1.73 -8.27
CA GLN A 54 -24.88 -2.90 -9.11
C GLN A 54 -23.77 -3.81 -8.57
N TRP A 55 -22.62 -3.23 -8.17
CA TRP A 55 -21.53 -3.97 -7.54
C TRP A 55 -22.00 -4.72 -6.29
N GLN A 56 -22.72 -4.05 -5.39
CA GLN A 56 -23.25 -4.66 -4.18
C GLN A 56 -24.17 -5.84 -4.47
N GLN A 57 -25.03 -5.70 -5.46
CA GLN A 57 -25.96 -6.76 -5.85
C GLN A 57 -25.21 -7.98 -6.43
N GLU A 58 -24.22 -7.77 -7.26
CA GLU A 58 -23.55 -8.85 -8.01
C GLU A 58 -22.37 -9.46 -7.24
N TYR A 59 -21.57 -8.66 -6.54
CA TYR A 59 -20.31 -9.07 -5.92
C TYR A 59 -20.31 -8.96 -4.39
N GLY A 60 -21.17 -8.16 -3.80
CA GLY A 60 -21.33 -8.03 -2.34
C GLY A 60 -21.52 -9.37 -1.62
N PRO A 61 -22.41 -10.27 -2.07
CA PRO A 61 -22.63 -11.55 -1.39
C PRO A 61 -21.40 -12.46 -1.30
N THR A 62 -20.40 -12.28 -2.17
CA THR A 62 -19.18 -13.09 -2.19
C THR A 62 -17.96 -12.36 -1.65
N HIS A 63 -18.10 -11.10 -1.27
CA HIS A 63 -17.01 -10.22 -0.87
C HIS A 63 -16.10 -10.85 0.21
N GLU A 64 -16.67 -11.25 1.36
CA GLU A 64 -15.90 -11.81 2.47
C GLU A 64 -15.07 -13.03 2.07
N ARG A 65 -15.63 -13.92 1.26
CA ARG A 65 -14.92 -15.09 0.75
C ARG A 65 -13.77 -14.69 -0.20
N ARG A 66 -14.01 -13.72 -1.10
CA ARG A 66 -13.03 -13.31 -2.10
C ARG A 66 -11.86 -12.56 -1.51
N VAL A 67 -12.08 -11.67 -0.52
CA VAL A 67 -11.02 -10.85 0.08
C VAL A 67 -10.24 -11.56 1.20
N GLN A 68 -10.71 -12.69 1.70
CA GLN A 68 -10.10 -13.38 2.86
C GLN A 68 -8.61 -13.66 2.66
N TRP A 69 -8.22 -14.24 1.51
CA TRP A 69 -6.83 -14.54 1.22
C TRP A 69 -5.96 -13.29 1.19
N TRP A 70 -6.50 -12.19 0.66
CA TRP A 70 -5.82 -10.92 0.49
C TRP A 70 -5.62 -10.20 1.85
N ARG A 71 -6.62 -10.23 2.73
CA ARG A 71 -6.45 -9.77 4.12
C ARG A 71 -5.38 -10.56 4.86
N GLN A 72 -5.22 -11.85 4.57
CA GLN A 72 -4.17 -12.69 5.16
C GLN A 72 -2.79 -12.40 4.56
N ALA A 73 -2.73 -12.00 3.31
CA ALA A 73 -1.50 -11.75 2.57
C ALA A 73 -0.72 -10.52 3.08
N ARG A 74 -1.40 -9.41 3.35
CA ARG A 74 -0.88 -8.12 3.83
C ARG A 74 0.19 -7.45 2.95
N PHE A 75 0.97 -8.19 2.15
CA PHE A 75 2.11 -7.67 1.42
C PHE A 75 2.16 -8.20 -0.01
N GLY A 76 2.25 -7.30 -0.99
CA GLY A 76 2.33 -7.59 -2.41
C GLY A 76 3.33 -6.73 -3.15
N MET A 77 3.75 -7.19 -4.36
CA MET A 77 4.59 -6.45 -5.29
C MET A 77 3.72 -5.77 -6.35
N PHE A 78 3.91 -4.48 -6.57
CA PHE A 78 3.42 -3.78 -7.73
C PHE A 78 4.53 -3.69 -8.77
N ILE A 79 4.24 -3.91 -10.04
CA ILE A 79 5.22 -3.80 -11.12
C ILE A 79 4.70 -2.82 -12.16
N HIS A 80 5.33 -1.64 -12.26
CA HIS A 80 5.07 -0.71 -13.33
C HIS A 80 6.11 -0.88 -14.44
N TRP A 81 5.74 -1.59 -15.48
CA TRP A 81 6.62 -1.89 -16.59
C TRP A 81 5.91 -1.71 -17.92
N GLY A 82 6.56 -1.05 -18.86
CA GLY A 82 6.00 -0.72 -20.16
C GLY A 82 7.03 -0.07 -21.09
N VAL A 83 6.59 0.31 -22.26
CA VAL A 83 7.45 0.93 -23.28
C VAL A 83 8.04 2.27 -22.80
N TYR A 84 7.44 2.93 -21.81
CA TYR A 84 7.96 4.14 -21.15
C TYR A 84 9.30 3.90 -20.43
N SER A 85 9.69 2.66 -20.16
CA SER A 85 11.00 2.33 -19.63
C SER A 85 12.14 2.56 -20.63
N VAL A 86 11.84 2.64 -21.94
CA VAL A 86 12.82 2.92 -22.99
C VAL A 86 13.37 4.35 -22.89
N PRO A 87 12.52 5.41 -22.84
CA PRO A 87 13.00 6.77 -22.62
C PRO A 87 13.40 7.04 -21.18
N ALA A 88 12.95 6.25 -20.22
CA ALA A 88 13.36 6.30 -18.82
C ALA A 88 13.34 7.71 -18.20
N GLY A 89 12.32 8.52 -18.57
CA GLY A 89 12.16 9.91 -18.11
C GLY A 89 12.84 11.00 -18.96
N VAL A 90 13.54 10.62 -20.04
CA VAL A 90 14.22 11.57 -20.94
C VAL A 90 13.65 11.50 -22.35
N TRP A 91 13.26 12.62 -22.92
CA TRP A 91 12.79 12.73 -24.30
C TRP A 91 13.58 13.80 -25.05
N ASN A 92 14.16 13.42 -26.21
CA ASN A 92 15.01 14.31 -27.03
C ASN A 92 16.07 15.07 -26.22
N GLY A 93 16.78 14.35 -25.32
CA GLY A 93 17.82 14.91 -24.48
C GLY A 93 17.33 15.75 -23.30
N THR A 94 16.01 15.95 -23.16
CA THR A 94 15.43 16.73 -22.07
C THR A 94 14.78 15.82 -21.03
N ASN A 95 15.01 16.09 -19.74
CA ASN A 95 14.31 15.44 -18.65
C ASN A 95 12.86 15.97 -18.59
N VAL A 96 11.89 15.16 -19.05
CA VAL A 96 10.51 15.60 -19.27
C VAL A 96 9.68 15.59 -18.01
N THR A 97 9.99 14.69 -17.07
CA THR A 97 9.12 14.47 -15.92
C THR A 97 9.80 14.83 -14.61
N ARG A 98 9.16 15.67 -13.83
CA ARG A 98 9.49 15.86 -12.40
C ARG A 98 9.02 14.67 -11.55
N SER A 99 8.03 13.90 -12.03
CA SER A 99 7.44 12.73 -11.38
C SER A 99 7.01 11.72 -12.43
N GLY A 100 7.20 10.43 -12.17
CA GLY A 100 6.64 9.32 -12.94
C GLY A 100 7.14 9.22 -14.38
N ALA A 101 8.06 8.29 -14.66
CA ALA A 101 8.53 8.05 -16.03
C ALA A 101 7.42 7.48 -16.93
N GLU A 102 6.43 6.80 -16.34
CA GLU A 102 5.26 6.24 -16.99
C GLU A 102 4.31 7.33 -17.57
N TRP A 103 4.43 8.57 -17.09
CA TRP A 103 3.69 9.71 -17.62
C TRP A 103 4.41 10.48 -18.73
N ILE A 104 5.53 9.97 -19.24
CA ILE A 104 6.39 10.71 -20.17
C ILE A 104 5.65 11.16 -21.42
N MET A 105 4.77 10.33 -22.00
CA MET A 105 4.00 10.66 -23.19
C MET A 105 3.11 11.89 -22.95
N ASN A 106 2.37 11.91 -21.85
CA ASN A 106 1.49 13.01 -21.47
C ASN A 106 2.27 14.28 -21.11
N ARG A 107 3.25 14.17 -20.22
CA ARG A 107 4.03 15.31 -19.72
C ARG A 107 4.91 15.93 -20.79
N GLY A 108 5.42 15.12 -21.70
CA GLY A 108 6.20 15.56 -22.84
C GLY A 108 5.36 16.04 -24.03
N ARG A 109 4.01 15.89 -23.96
CA ARG A 109 3.12 16.13 -25.10
C ARG A 109 3.64 15.45 -26.36
N ILE A 110 4.13 14.20 -26.19
CA ILE A 110 4.71 13.43 -27.29
C ILE A 110 3.57 12.99 -28.21
N SER A 111 3.73 13.22 -29.52
CA SER A 111 2.71 12.81 -30.49
C SER A 111 2.52 11.28 -30.47
N VAL A 112 1.32 10.83 -30.80
CA VAL A 112 1.01 9.39 -30.93
C VAL A 112 1.97 8.74 -31.92
N ALA A 113 2.20 9.38 -33.06
CA ALA A 113 3.09 8.89 -34.11
C ALA A 113 4.55 8.74 -33.66
N ASP A 114 5.04 9.64 -32.81
CA ASP A 114 6.41 9.54 -32.28
C ASP A 114 6.52 8.50 -31.16
N TYR A 115 5.52 8.43 -30.29
CA TYR A 115 5.51 7.46 -29.20
C TYR A 115 5.42 6.03 -29.72
N GLN A 116 4.65 5.78 -30.77
CA GLN A 116 4.53 4.49 -31.44
C GLN A 116 5.83 3.98 -32.08
N LYS A 117 6.89 4.78 -32.15
CA LYS A 117 8.23 4.33 -32.59
C LYS A 117 9.03 3.67 -31.46
N LEU A 118 8.66 3.88 -30.17
CA LEU A 118 9.39 3.33 -29.04
C LEU A 118 9.43 1.81 -28.97
N PRO A 119 8.36 1.07 -29.30
CA PRO A 119 8.36 -0.39 -29.23
C PRO A 119 9.48 -1.04 -30.05
N ALA A 120 9.88 -0.47 -31.18
CA ALA A 120 11.00 -0.98 -31.98
C ALA A 120 12.34 -1.04 -31.23
N ARG A 121 12.47 -0.27 -30.13
CA ARG A 121 13.64 -0.22 -29.23
C ARG A 121 13.42 -1.00 -27.94
N PHE A 122 12.22 -1.52 -27.70
CA PHE A 122 11.87 -2.25 -26.50
C PHE A 122 12.12 -3.75 -26.68
N ASN A 123 13.28 -4.21 -26.24
CA ASN A 123 13.69 -5.60 -26.37
C ASN A 123 14.22 -6.15 -25.03
N PRO A 124 13.33 -6.49 -24.09
CA PRO A 124 13.70 -6.89 -22.75
C PRO A 124 14.23 -8.32 -22.65
N VAL A 125 15.31 -8.64 -23.35
CA VAL A 125 15.89 -9.99 -23.43
C VAL A 125 16.39 -10.55 -22.12
N LYS A 126 16.57 -9.70 -21.09
CA LYS A 126 17.00 -10.11 -19.75
C LYS A 126 15.81 -10.40 -18.81
N PHE A 127 14.56 -10.27 -19.32
CA PHE A 127 13.38 -10.60 -18.55
C PHE A 127 13.34 -12.11 -18.24
N ASP A 128 13.22 -12.41 -16.95
CA ASP A 128 13.04 -13.75 -16.40
C ASP A 128 11.91 -13.72 -15.37
N ALA A 129 10.78 -14.33 -15.73
CA ALA A 129 9.58 -14.36 -14.89
C ALA A 129 9.81 -15.11 -13.58
N THR A 130 10.62 -16.20 -13.60
CA THR A 130 10.94 -16.96 -12.40
C THR A 130 11.75 -16.12 -11.42
N GLN A 131 12.77 -15.41 -11.92
CA GLN A 131 13.57 -14.52 -11.10
C GLN A 131 12.72 -13.41 -10.45
N TRP A 132 11.78 -12.81 -11.20
CA TRP A 132 10.91 -11.76 -10.64
C TRP A 132 10.00 -12.30 -9.54
N VAL A 133 9.42 -13.49 -9.74
CA VAL A 133 8.60 -14.17 -8.75
C VAL A 133 9.42 -14.56 -7.52
N ASP A 134 10.64 -15.04 -7.69
CA ASP A 134 11.55 -15.38 -6.59
C ASP A 134 11.93 -14.14 -5.77
N ILE A 135 12.18 -13.00 -6.41
CA ILE A 135 12.42 -11.73 -5.72
C ILE A 135 11.22 -11.37 -4.82
N ALA A 136 9.99 -11.43 -5.36
CA ALA A 136 8.78 -11.14 -4.60
C ALA A 136 8.58 -12.14 -3.43
N LYS A 137 8.71 -13.43 -3.71
CA LYS A 137 8.54 -14.51 -2.73
C LYS A 137 9.57 -14.41 -1.60
N ASN A 138 10.84 -14.17 -1.93
CA ASN A 138 11.92 -14.04 -0.97
C ASN A 138 11.79 -12.76 -0.11
N ALA A 139 11.16 -11.71 -0.63
CA ALA A 139 10.79 -10.53 0.14
C ALA A 139 9.60 -10.77 1.09
N GLY A 140 8.93 -11.93 1.02
CA GLY A 140 7.76 -12.26 1.82
C GLY A 140 6.42 -11.84 1.20
N MET A 141 6.41 -11.39 -0.05
CA MET A 141 5.19 -10.99 -0.75
C MET A 141 4.34 -12.22 -1.13
N LYS A 142 3.02 -12.07 -1.15
CA LYS A 142 2.05 -13.14 -1.41
C LYS A 142 1.31 -12.97 -2.73
N TYR A 143 1.40 -11.80 -3.35
CA TYR A 143 0.78 -11.51 -4.63
C TYR A 143 1.61 -10.49 -5.41
N ILE A 144 1.40 -10.50 -6.72
CA ILE A 144 2.00 -9.56 -7.67
C ILE A 144 0.88 -8.92 -8.46
N VAL A 145 0.92 -7.61 -8.63
CA VAL A 145 0.08 -6.86 -9.58
C VAL A 145 1.00 -6.21 -10.60
N ILE A 146 0.78 -6.46 -11.90
CA ILE A 146 1.61 -5.92 -12.98
C ILE A 146 0.78 -5.08 -13.95
N THR A 147 1.34 -4.01 -14.49
CA THR A 147 0.72 -3.23 -15.55
C THR A 147 0.55 -4.05 -16.82
N ALA A 148 -0.69 -4.48 -17.10
CA ALA A 148 -1.03 -5.10 -18.37
C ALA A 148 -1.17 -4.06 -19.49
N LYS A 149 -1.79 -2.92 -19.20
CA LYS A 149 -1.84 -1.72 -20.05
C LYS A 149 -1.85 -0.50 -19.15
N HIS A 150 -0.84 0.38 -19.28
CA HIS A 150 -0.81 1.67 -18.62
C HIS A 150 -1.45 2.76 -19.51
N HIS A 151 -1.46 4.00 -19.04
CA HIS A 151 -2.09 5.14 -19.72
C HIS A 151 -1.57 5.45 -21.12
N ASP A 152 -0.37 4.96 -21.46
CA ASP A 152 0.22 5.08 -22.79
C ASP A 152 -0.42 4.15 -23.85
N GLY A 153 -1.35 3.28 -23.43
CA GLY A 153 -2.09 2.37 -24.29
C GLY A 153 -1.29 1.15 -24.75
N PHE A 154 -0.02 1.00 -24.33
CA PHE A 154 0.79 -0.13 -24.73
C PHE A 154 0.44 -1.39 -23.94
N ALA A 155 0.00 -2.45 -24.65
CA ALA A 155 -0.32 -3.71 -24.02
C ALA A 155 0.97 -4.55 -23.81
N MET A 156 1.24 -4.92 -22.54
CA MET A 156 2.37 -5.74 -22.15
C MET A 156 2.13 -7.24 -22.35
N PHE A 157 1.15 -7.60 -23.16
CA PHE A 157 0.74 -8.96 -23.51
C PHE A 157 0.36 -9.05 -24.98
N HIS A 158 0.25 -10.26 -25.52
CA HIS A 158 -0.14 -10.49 -26.91
C HIS A 158 -1.65 -10.30 -27.09
N SER A 159 -2.07 -9.05 -27.28
CA SER A 159 -3.46 -8.67 -27.50
C SER A 159 -3.83 -8.76 -28.98
N GLN A 160 -5.00 -9.32 -29.27
CA GLN A 160 -5.58 -9.31 -30.61
C GLN A 160 -6.41 -8.05 -30.89
N ALA A 161 -6.71 -7.26 -29.84
CA ALA A 161 -7.50 -6.04 -29.97
C ALA A 161 -6.69 -4.84 -30.48
N SER A 162 -5.37 -4.87 -30.31
CA SER A 162 -4.48 -3.78 -30.74
C SER A 162 -3.10 -4.31 -31.11
N GLY A 163 -2.58 -3.92 -32.27
CA GLY A 163 -1.18 -4.20 -32.63
C GLY A 163 -0.14 -3.40 -31.84
N PHE A 164 -0.56 -2.43 -31.02
CA PHE A 164 0.31 -1.67 -30.14
C PHE A 164 0.57 -2.46 -28.84
N ASN A 165 1.24 -3.59 -28.99
CA ASN A 165 1.53 -4.53 -27.91
C ASN A 165 2.96 -5.07 -27.98
N ILE A 166 3.42 -5.67 -26.87
CA ILE A 166 4.80 -6.14 -26.72
C ILE A 166 5.17 -7.27 -27.71
N TYR A 167 4.21 -8.09 -28.11
CA TYR A 167 4.47 -9.20 -29.03
C TYR A 167 4.58 -8.73 -30.49
N ASP A 168 3.63 -7.91 -30.94
CA ASP A 168 3.57 -7.51 -32.35
C ASP A 168 4.49 -6.33 -32.67
N ALA A 169 4.55 -5.33 -31.81
CA ALA A 169 5.26 -4.07 -32.07
C ALA A 169 6.74 -4.08 -31.69
N THR A 170 7.23 -5.11 -30.97
CA THR A 170 8.62 -5.15 -30.50
C THR A 170 9.43 -6.29 -31.13
N PRO A 171 10.77 -6.21 -31.12
CA PRO A 171 11.62 -7.33 -31.51
C PRO A 171 11.61 -8.48 -30.49
N PHE A 172 11.07 -8.29 -29.28
CA PHE A 172 11.05 -9.27 -28.20
C PHE A 172 10.24 -10.53 -28.51
N LYS A 173 9.09 -10.39 -29.18
CA LYS A 173 8.25 -11.49 -29.66
C LYS A 173 7.89 -12.55 -28.60
N ARG A 174 7.78 -12.12 -27.34
CA ARG A 174 7.33 -12.95 -26.21
C ARG A 174 6.19 -12.27 -25.49
N ASP A 175 5.42 -13.05 -24.75
CA ASP A 175 4.35 -12.55 -23.86
C ASP A 175 4.80 -12.67 -22.40
N PRO A 176 5.34 -11.61 -21.81
CA PRO A 176 5.86 -11.66 -20.45
C PRO A 176 4.77 -11.87 -19.39
N LEU A 177 3.52 -11.46 -19.65
CA LEU A 177 2.44 -11.69 -18.69
C LEU A 177 2.06 -13.17 -18.63
N LYS A 178 2.13 -13.90 -19.74
CA LYS A 178 1.91 -15.33 -19.77
C LYS A 178 3.00 -16.08 -19.01
N GLU A 179 4.25 -15.73 -19.25
CA GLU A 179 5.39 -16.31 -18.54
C GLU A 179 5.31 -16.01 -17.02
N LEU A 180 4.92 -14.79 -16.65
CA LEU A 180 4.75 -14.40 -15.26
C LEU A 180 3.59 -15.17 -14.60
N ALA A 181 2.48 -15.38 -15.31
CA ALA A 181 1.34 -16.15 -14.81
C ALA A 181 1.72 -17.60 -14.50
N GLU A 182 2.49 -18.23 -15.41
CA GLU A 182 3.01 -19.59 -15.21
C GLU A 182 3.98 -19.68 -14.03
N ALA A 183 4.89 -18.70 -13.88
CA ALA A 183 5.84 -18.63 -12.79
C ALA A 183 5.12 -18.39 -11.43
N CYS A 184 4.15 -17.49 -11.38
CA CYS A 184 3.33 -17.23 -10.20
C CYS A 184 2.57 -18.48 -9.76
N ALA A 185 1.94 -19.21 -10.71
CA ALA A 185 1.22 -20.45 -10.41
C ALA A 185 2.14 -21.53 -9.81
N LYS A 186 3.36 -21.69 -10.33
CA LYS A 186 4.35 -22.64 -9.79
C LYS A 186 4.82 -22.26 -8.38
N ALA A 187 4.93 -20.98 -8.09
CA ALA A 187 5.43 -20.47 -6.81
C ALA A 187 4.34 -20.28 -5.73
N ASP A 188 3.07 -20.51 -6.06
CA ASP A 188 1.88 -20.18 -5.25
C ASP A 188 1.82 -18.69 -4.87
N ILE A 189 2.18 -17.83 -5.81
CA ILE A 189 2.02 -16.36 -5.72
C ILE A 189 0.75 -16.00 -6.50
N LYS A 190 -0.14 -15.20 -5.90
CA LYS A 190 -1.35 -14.74 -6.58
C LYS A 190 -1.01 -13.67 -7.60
N LEU A 191 -1.51 -13.78 -8.83
CA LEU A 191 -1.30 -12.79 -9.89
C LEU A 191 -2.50 -11.87 -10.03
N GLY A 192 -2.24 -10.59 -10.21
CA GLY A 192 -3.20 -9.56 -10.58
C GLY A 192 -2.70 -8.70 -11.73
N PHE A 193 -3.64 -8.08 -12.43
CA PHE A 193 -3.35 -7.15 -13.52
C PHE A 193 -3.84 -5.75 -13.17
N TYR A 194 -2.93 -4.77 -13.31
CA TYR A 194 -3.30 -3.37 -13.42
C TYR A 194 -3.76 -3.11 -14.86
N TYR A 195 -4.86 -2.41 -15.00
CA TYR A 195 -5.40 -2.03 -16.29
C TYR A 195 -5.97 -0.60 -16.26
N SER A 196 -5.46 0.26 -17.14
CA SER A 196 -5.95 1.61 -17.32
C SER A 196 -7.15 1.61 -18.27
N GLN A 197 -8.36 1.48 -17.70
CA GLN A 197 -9.59 1.30 -18.46
C GLN A 197 -10.14 2.58 -19.10
N ALA A 198 -9.79 3.73 -18.56
CA ALA A 198 -10.32 5.00 -19.04
C ALA A 198 -9.27 5.82 -19.77
N GLN A 199 -8.10 5.95 -19.14
CA GLN A 199 -7.02 6.78 -19.66
C GLN A 199 -6.15 5.97 -20.61
N ASP A 200 -6.13 6.40 -21.87
CA ASP A 200 -5.34 5.78 -22.93
C ASP A 200 -4.95 6.88 -23.94
N TRP A 201 -3.65 7.14 -24.02
CA TRP A 201 -3.14 8.24 -24.85
C TRP A 201 -2.81 7.83 -26.28
N ASN A 202 -2.92 6.54 -26.61
CA ASN A 202 -2.59 6.01 -27.92
C ASN A 202 -3.83 5.78 -28.79
N HIS A 203 -4.89 5.22 -28.19
CA HIS A 203 -6.07 4.83 -28.95
C HIS A 203 -7.07 6.01 -29.04
N PRO A 204 -7.71 6.21 -30.22
CA PRO A 204 -8.75 7.22 -30.37
C PRO A 204 -9.91 7.00 -29.37
N GLY A 205 -10.31 8.06 -28.67
CA GLY A 205 -11.38 8.02 -27.69
C GLY A 205 -10.95 7.67 -26.27
N GLY A 206 -9.72 7.21 -26.07
CA GLY A 206 -9.15 7.06 -24.72
C GLY A 206 -9.04 8.43 -24.03
N ALA A 207 -9.37 8.50 -22.73
CA ALA A 207 -9.31 9.74 -21.99
C ALA A 207 -7.86 10.18 -21.72
N ALA A 208 -7.67 11.50 -21.59
CA ALA A 208 -6.38 12.07 -21.19
C ALA A 208 -6.58 13.13 -20.11
N SER A 209 -6.00 12.94 -18.94
CA SER A 209 -5.96 13.97 -17.91
C SER A 209 -5.24 15.21 -18.41
N GLY A 210 -5.91 16.35 -18.37
CA GLY A 210 -5.41 17.61 -18.93
C GLY A 210 -5.73 17.82 -20.42
N GLY A 211 -6.60 16.96 -21.01
CA GLY A 211 -7.07 17.02 -22.39
C GLY A 211 -6.12 16.41 -23.41
N HIS A 212 -6.65 16.12 -24.58
CA HIS A 212 -5.89 15.64 -25.73
C HIS A 212 -4.89 16.70 -26.21
N TRP A 213 -3.77 16.27 -26.75
CA TRP A 213 -2.71 17.13 -27.31
C TRP A 213 -2.32 16.73 -28.72
N ASP A 214 -2.91 15.64 -29.22
CA ASP A 214 -2.72 15.13 -30.56
C ASP A 214 -4.09 14.75 -31.14
N GLN A 215 -4.38 15.18 -32.36
CA GLN A 215 -5.63 14.88 -33.04
C GLN A 215 -5.88 13.36 -33.17
N ALA A 216 -4.81 12.55 -33.21
CA ALA A 216 -4.93 11.10 -33.24
C ALA A 216 -5.58 10.49 -31.98
N GLN A 217 -5.68 11.25 -30.88
CA GLN A 217 -6.36 10.85 -29.65
C GLN A 217 -7.87 11.08 -29.68
N ASP A 218 -8.35 11.93 -30.62
CA ASP A 218 -9.75 12.29 -30.71
C ASP A 218 -10.58 11.10 -31.17
N GLY A 219 -11.67 10.85 -30.46
CA GLY A 219 -12.57 9.73 -30.75
C GLY A 219 -13.70 9.59 -29.75
N ASP A 220 -14.46 8.52 -29.91
CA ASP A 220 -15.57 8.16 -29.02
C ASP A 220 -15.08 7.18 -27.94
N MET A 221 -15.24 7.55 -26.67
CA MET A 221 -14.81 6.73 -25.55
C MET A 221 -15.63 5.44 -25.41
N ASP A 222 -16.90 5.44 -25.77
CA ASP A 222 -17.71 4.22 -25.75
C ASP A 222 -17.22 3.23 -26.80
N LYS A 223 -16.85 3.73 -28.00
CA LYS A 223 -16.23 2.92 -29.02
C LYS A 223 -14.85 2.40 -28.60
N PHE A 224 -14.02 3.22 -27.94
CA PHE A 224 -12.74 2.79 -27.39
C PHE A 224 -12.92 1.63 -26.37
N ILE A 225 -13.89 1.76 -25.45
CA ILE A 225 -14.21 0.70 -24.49
C ILE A 225 -14.66 -0.58 -25.19
N ASP A 226 -15.52 -0.47 -26.19
CA ASP A 226 -16.07 -1.62 -26.92
C ASP A 226 -15.01 -2.33 -27.79
N ASP A 227 -14.13 -1.57 -28.45
CA ASP A 227 -13.16 -2.09 -29.42
C ASP A 227 -11.81 -2.51 -28.78
N VAL A 228 -11.42 -1.90 -27.64
CA VAL A 228 -10.11 -2.11 -27.01
C VAL A 228 -10.24 -2.72 -25.62
N ASP A 229 -10.93 -2.05 -24.70
CA ASP A 229 -10.92 -2.49 -23.28
C ASP A 229 -11.64 -3.83 -23.09
N ILE A 230 -12.84 -3.98 -23.64
CA ILE A 230 -13.62 -5.22 -23.48
C ILE A 230 -12.88 -6.43 -24.07
N PRO A 231 -12.34 -6.39 -25.29
CA PRO A 231 -11.57 -7.50 -25.82
C PRO A 231 -10.31 -7.78 -25.00
N GLN A 232 -9.51 -6.77 -24.64
CA GLN A 232 -8.29 -6.94 -23.87
C GLN A 232 -8.54 -7.51 -22.48
N ILE A 233 -9.58 -7.05 -21.77
CA ILE A 233 -9.95 -7.59 -20.45
C ILE A 233 -10.43 -9.04 -20.57
N LYS A 234 -11.19 -9.39 -21.63
CA LYS A 234 -11.55 -10.79 -21.90
C LYS A 234 -10.32 -11.66 -22.14
N GLU A 235 -9.34 -11.17 -22.92
CA GLU A 235 -8.08 -11.87 -23.14
C GLU A 235 -7.34 -12.11 -21.81
N LEU A 236 -7.18 -11.08 -20.99
CA LEU A 236 -6.49 -11.17 -19.70
C LEU A 236 -7.18 -12.16 -18.74
N PHE A 237 -8.51 -12.16 -18.70
CA PHE A 237 -9.24 -13.03 -17.79
C PHE A 237 -9.49 -14.44 -18.32
N SER A 238 -9.18 -14.71 -19.58
CA SER A 238 -9.39 -16.05 -20.18
C SER A 238 -8.09 -16.79 -20.48
N ASN A 239 -6.98 -16.10 -20.78
CA ASN A 239 -5.79 -16.72 -21.35
C ASN A 239 -4.60 -16.84 -20.37
N TYR A 240 -4.69 -16.26 -19.17
CA TYR A 240 -3.58 -16.14 -18.20
C TYR A 240 -3.81 -16.97 -16.94
N GLY A 241 -4.70 -17.95 -16.98
CA GLY A 241 -5.02 -18.81 -15.86
C GLY A 241 -5.83 -18.08 -14.77
N LYS A 242 -5.50 -18.33 -13.51
CA LYS A 242 -6.23 -17.75 -12.38
C LYS A 242 -5.72 -16.33 -12.10
N VAL A 243 -6.58 -15.33 -12.29
CA VAL A 243 -6.32 -13.92 -11.98
C VAL A 243 -6.97 -13.58 -10.65
N ALA A 244 -6.16 -13.17 -9.69
CA ALA A 244 -6.63 -12.91 -8.32
C ALA A 244 -7.06 -11.46 -8.08
N VAL A 245 -6.47 -10.51 -8.81
CA VAL A 245 -6.71 -9.07 -8.64
C VAL A 245 -6.86 -8.40 -10.00
N VAL A 246 -7.86 -7.53 -10.14
CA VAL A 246 -7.85 -6.48 -11.15
C VAL A 246 -7.67 -5.13 -10.47
N TRP A 247 -6.68 -4.39 -10.91
CA TRP A 247 -6.32 -3.08 -10.38
C TRP A 247 -6.60 -2.00 -11.43
N TRP A 248 -7.78 -1.37 -11.35
CA TRP A 248 -8.19 -0.26 -12.23
C TRP A 248 -7.48 1.02 -11.87
N ASP A 249 -7.33 1.94 -12.83
CA ASP A 249 -6.73 3.23 -12.53
C ASP A 249 -7.30 4.39 -13.35
N THR A 250 -7.21 5.57 -12.75
CA THR A 250 -7.51 6.89 -13.32
C THR A 250 -8.83 6.89 -14.12
N PRO A 251 -9.99 6.70 -13.46
CA PRO A 251 -11.30 6.47 -14.09
C PRO A 251 -11.94 7.74 -14.69
N VAL A 252 -11.18 8.52 -15.46
CA VAL A 252 -11.65 9.76 -16.10
C VAL A 252 -12.75 9.43 -17.11
N GLY A 253 -13.93 10.03 -16.93
CA GLY A 253 -15.05 9.81 -17.84
C GLY A 253 -15.76 8.45 -17.70
N MET A 254 -15.42 7.63 -16.70
CA MET A 254 -16.12 6.38 -16.42
C MET A 254 -17.48 6.65 -15.78
N THR A 255 -18.51 6.74 -16.62
CA THR A 255 -19.92 6.84 -16.22
C THR A 255 -20.45 5.48 -15.76
N ALA A 256 -21.65 5.47 -15.16
CA ALA A 256 -22.30 4.23 -14.76
C ALA A 256 -22.53 3.27 -15.95
N ASP A 257 -22.92 3.81 -17.11
CA ASP A 257 -23.17 3.00 -18.32
C ASP A 257 -21.85 2.35 -18.81
N ARG A 258 -20.74 3.06 -18.77
CA ARG A 258 -19.41 2.52 -19.13
C ARG A 258 -18.93 1.48 -18.15
N VAL A 259 -19.13 1.71 -16.85
CA VAL A 259 -18.86 0.71 -15.80
C VAL A 259 -19.69 -0.55 -16.01
N ALA A 260 -20.99 -0.41 -16.35
CA ALA A 260 -21.88 -1.54 -16.61
C ALA A 260 -21.42 -2.42 -17.78
N LYS A 261 -20.63 -1.88 -18.75
CA LYS A 261 -20.02 -2.69 -19.82
C LYS A 261 -18.89 -3.58 -19.33
N LEU A 262 -18.10 -3.12 -18.31
CA LEU A 262 -16.91 -3.82 -17.82
C LEU A 262 -17.20 -4.79 -16.66
N LEU A 263 -18.15 -4.45 -15.78
CA LEU A 263 -18.49 -5.27 -14.61
C LEU A 263 -18.77 -6.76 -14.93
N PRO A 264 -19.55 -7.11 -15.96
CA PRO A 264 -19.83 -8.51 -16.27
C PRO A 264 -18.60 -9.35 -16.60
N LEU A 265 -17.49 -8.71 -17.04
CA LEU A 265 -16.25 -9.39 -17.40
C LEU A 265 -15.57 -10.01 -16.19
N LEU A 266 -15.78 -9.47 -14.99
CA LEU A 266 -15.22 -10.03 -13.75
C LEU A 266 -15.76 -11.45 -13.48
N LYS A 267 -16.92 -11.81 -14.01
CA LYS A 267 -17.51 -13.17 -13.89
C LYS A 267 -16.68 -14.26 -14.56
N LEU A 268 -15.77 -13.88 -15.48
CA LEU A 268 -14.79 -14.80 -16.07
C LEU A 268 -13.78 -15.31 -15.02
N GLN A 269 -13.63 -14.57 -13.90
CA GLN A 269 -12.75 -14.91 -12.78
C GLN A 269 -13.57 -14.78 -11.47
N PRO A 270 -14.33 -15.80 -11.03
CA PRO A 270 -15.31 -15.69 -9.94
C PRO A 270 -14.72 -15.32 -8.56
N ASP A 271 -13.42 -15.54 -8.38
CA ASP A 271 -12.70 -15.24 -7.15
C ASP A 271 -11.86 -13.94 -7.22
N ILE A 272 -11.94 -13.21 -8.33
CA ILE A 272 -11.19 -11.97 -8.52
C ILE A 272 -11.64 -10.91 -7.52
N ILE A 273 -10.70 -10.14 -6.98
CA ILE A 273 -10.97 -8.92 -6.25
C ILE A 273 -10.62 -7.69 -7.10
N SER A 274 -11.33 -6.61 -6.86
CA SER A 274 -11.20 -5.36 -7.61
C SER A 274 -10.97 -4.20 -6.65
N ASN A 275 -10.05 -3.30 -6.99
CA ASN A 275 -9.96 -2.03 -6.28
C ASN A 275 -11.14 -1.11 -6.61
N ASN A 276 -11.22 0.02 -5.93
CA ASN A 276 -12.33 0.97 -6.06
C ASN A 276 -12.18 1.99 -7.20
N ARG A 277 -11.22 1.82 -8.14
CA ARG A 277 -10.95 2.79 -9.20
C ARG A 277 -11.63 2.47 -10.53
N LEU A 278 -12.68 1.63 -10.54
CA LEU A 278 -13.41 1.33 -11.76
C LEU A 278 -14.29 2.51 -12.22
N ASP A 279 -14.97 3.20 -11.29
CA ASP A 279 -15.84 4.34 -11.56
C ASP A 279 -15.19 5.69 -11.20
N ALA A 280 -15.71 6.78 -11.81
CA ALA A 280 -15.18 8.14 -11.62
C ALA A 280 -15.25 8.63 -10.14
N LYS A 281 -16.16 8.09 -9.32
CA LYS A 281 -16.28 8.43 -7.89
C LYS A 281 -15.38 7.58 -7.01
N LYS A 282 -14.68 6.58 -7.57
CA LYS A 282 -13.83 5.62 -6.84
C LYS A 282 -14.58 4.91 -5.71
N ALA A 283 -15.79 4.50 -6.00
CA ALA A 283 -16.68 3.86 -5.03
C ALA A 283 -16.92 2.37 -5.29
N THR A 284 -16.74 1.91 -6.54
CA THR A 284 -17.07 0.56 -6.99
C THR A 284 -15.87 -0.37 -6.94
N GLY A 285 -15.88 -1.35 -6.04
CA GLY A 285 -14.81 -2.33 -5.86
C GLY A 285 -14.80 -2.93 -4.46
N ASP A 286 -13.87 -3.84 -4.22
CA ASP A 286 -13.73 -4.56 -2.96
C ASP A 286 -12.94 -3.78 -1.91
N TYR A 287 -11.98 -2.93 -2.33
CA TYR A 287 -11.09 -2.23 -1.41
C TYR A 287 -10.67 -0.85 -1.93
N ALA A 288 -10.39 0.05 -0.99
CA ALA A 288 -9.91 1.40 -1.27
C ALA A 288 -8.38 1.41 -1.49
N THR A 289 -7.90 2.41 -2.25
CA THR A 289 -6.48 2.51 -2.62
C THR A 289 -5.87 3.88 -2.27
N PRO A 290 -5.56 4.14 -1.00
CA PRO A 290 -4.66 5.24 -0.65
C PRO A 290 -3.35 5.13 -1.41
N GLU A 291 -2.91 6.23 -2.04
CA GLU A 291 -1.71 6.24 -2.87
C GLU A 291 -0.63 7.10 -2.25
N GLN A 292 0.60 6.58 -2.15
CA GLN A 292 1.79 7.24 -1.59
C GLN A 292 1.60 7.77 -0.14
N LYS A 293 0.59 7.28 0.58
CA LYS A 293 0.30 7.69 1.95
C LYS A 293 -0.30 6.54 2.75
N ILE A 294 -0.02 6.51 4.02
CA ILE A 294 -0.67 5.62 4.99
C ILE A 294 -1.75 6.42 5.71
N PRO A 295 -3.00 5.95 5.76
CA PRO A 295 -4.04 6.60 6.55
C PRO A 295 -3.61 6.79 8.01
N THR A 296 -3.96 7.92 8.61
CA THR A 296 -3.63 8.20 10.01
C THR A 296 -4.28 7.17 10.95
N ASN A 297 -5.54 6.83 10.67
CA ASN A 297 -6.32 5.84 11.41
C ASN A 297 -6.69 4.67 10.50
N SER A 298 -7.11 3.55 11.10
CA SER A 298 -7.74 2.44 10.38
C SER A 298 -8.95 2.94 9.60
N LEU A 299 -9.12 2.44 8.38
CA LEU A 299 -10.33 2.72 7.59
C LEU A 299 -11.41 1.70 7.95
N ALA A 300 -12.68 2.10 7.81
CA ALA A 300 -13.81 1.20 8.05
C ALA A 300 -13.98 0.13 6.95
N ALA A 301 -13.30 0.29 5.82
CA ALA A 301 -13.33 -0.61 4.68
C ALA A 301 -11.99 -1.31 4.49
N ASP A 302 -11.96 -2.36 3.70
CA ASP A 302 -10.73 -2.94 3.18
C ASP A 302 -9.94 -1.90 2.37
N TRP A 303 -8.63 -1.90 2.52
CA TRP A 303 -7.78 -0.93 1.83
C TRP A 303 -6.37 -1.44 1.61
N GLU A 304 -5.75 -0.90 0.57
CA GLU A 304 -4.39 -1.21 0.17
C GLU A 304 -3.65 0.08 -0.14
N THR A 305 -2.57 0.36 0.58
CA THR A 305 -1.68 1.45 0.19
C THR A 305 -0.70 0.98 -0.87
N CYS A 306 -0.73 1.61 -2.03
CA CYS A 306 0.31 1.45 -3.05
C CYS A 306 1.36 2.55 -2.91
N MET A 307 2.65 2.16 -2.90
CA MET A 307 3.80 3.07 -2.79
C MET A 307 4.96 2.66 -3.67
N THR A 308 5.71 3.66 -4.10
CA THR A 308 7.00 3.48 -4.79
C THR A 308 8.14 3.26 -3.79
N MET A 309 9.16 2.52 -4.18
CA MET A 309 10.42 2.40 -3.42
C MET A 309 11.30 3.65 -3.56
N ASN A 310 11.08 4.41 -4.63
CA ASN A 310 11.79 5.65 -4.99
C ASN A 310 10.77 6.77 -5.32
N GLY A 311 11.08 7.69 -6.21
CA GLY A 311 10.22 8.82 -6.58
C GLY A 311 9.32 8.58 -7.81
N THR A 312 9.29 7.37 -8.38
CA THR A 312 8.57 7.08 -9.63
C THR A 312 7.97 5.67 -9.63
N TRP A 313 6.88 5.47 -10.38
CA TRP A 313 6.30 4.15 -10.59
C TRP A 313 7.09 3.36 -11.64
N GLY A 314 7.14 3.85 -12.88
CA GLY A 314 7.98 3.29 -13.94
C GLY A 314 9.46 3.63 -13.78
N TYR A 315 10.32 2.87 -14.44
CA TYR A 315 11.76 3.08 -14.38
C TYR A 315 12.18 4.46 -14.87
N ARG A 316 12.96 5.15 -14.06
CA ARG A 316 13.59 6.43 -14.38
C ARG A 316 15.08 6.39 -14.04
N ALA A 317 15.91 6.52 -15.06
CA ALA A 317 17.36 6.38 -14.89
C ALA A 317 17.97 7.41 -13.92
N SER A 318 17.41 8.63 -13.86
CA SER A 318 17.90 9.70 -12.99
C SER A 318 17.39 9.63 -11.54
N ASP A 319 16.46 8.72 -11.21
CA ASP A 319 15.97 8.60 -9.85
C ASP A 319 16.80 7.61 -9.04
N GLN A 320 17.60 8.16 -8.14
CA GLN A 320 18.50 7.41 -7.25
C GLN A 320 18.09 7.54 -5.76
N LYS A 321 16.85 8.04 -5.48
CA LYS A 321 16.38 8.29 -4.11
C LYS A 321 15.55 7.11 -3.59
N TRP A 322 16.23 6.05 -3.23
CA TRP A 322 15.60 4.84 -2.72
C TRP A 322 15.31 4.94 -1.22
N LYS A 323 14.11 4.55 -0.81
CA LYS A 323 13.76 4.40 0.60
C LYS A 323 14.62 3.28 1.21
N PRO A 324 15.17 3.45 2.43
CA PRO A 324 15.88 2.37 3.12
C PRO A 324 14.92 1.25 3.52
N ALA A 325 15.46 0.05 3.73
CA ALA A 325 14.65 -1.12 4.13
C ALA A 325 13.91 -0.90 5.45
N GLU A 326 14.52 -0.18 6.40
CA GLU A 326 13.88 0.26 7.64
C GLU A 326 12.54 0.99 7.38
N THR A 327 12.56 1.99 6.49
CA THR A 327 11.32 2.71 6.12
C THR A 327 10.29 1.77 5.49
N LEU A 328 10.71 0.81 4.67
CA LEU A 328 9.81 -0.14 4.02
C LEU A 328 9.18 -1.11 5.02
N VAL A 329 9.94 -1.61 5.98
CA VAL A 329 9.45 -2.46 7.08
C VAL A 329 8.51 -1.67 7.98
N HIS A 330 8.89 -0.45 8.41
CA HIS A 330 8.03 0.39 9.24
C HIS A 330 6.70 0.72 8.54
N ASN A 331 6.73 0.99 7.22
CA ASN A 331 5.51 1.20 6.44
C ASN A 331 4.63 -0.05 6.41
N LEU A 332 5.21 -1.23 6.17
CA LEU A 332 4.48 -2.51 6.15
C LEU A 332 3.80 -2.76 7.51
N VAL A 333 4.55 -2.58 8.59
CA VAL A 333 4.03 -2.77 9.95
C VAL A 333 2.95 -1.73 10.28
N ASP A 334 3.16 -0.46 9.94
CA ASP A 334 2.17 0.60 10.19
C ASP A 334 0.87 0.34 9.43
N ILE A 335 0.95 -0.09 8.17
CA ILE A 335 -0.20 -0.47 7.35
C ILE A 335 -0.92 -1.68 7.95
N ALA A 336 -0.20 -2.75 8.30
CA ALA A 336 -0.77 -3.96 8.88
C ALA A 336 -1.43 -3.67 10.24
N SER A 337 -0.82 -2.81 11.08
CA SER A 337 -1.37 -2.40 12.38
C SER A 337 -2.68 -1.64 12.29
N LYS A 338 -3.03 -1.15 11.10
CA LYS A 338 -4.27 -0.45 10.77
C LYS A 338 -5.22 -1.30 9.91
N GLY A 339 -4.90 -2.57 9.70
CA GLY A 339 -5.72 -3.53 8.96
C GLY A 339 -5.59 -3.45 7.44
N GLY A 340 -4.67 -2.67 6.89
CA GLY A 340 -4.45 -2.52 5.46
C GLY A 340 -3.49 -3.53 4.84
N ASN A 341 -3.41 -3.50 3.51
CA ASN A 341 -2.40 -4.19 2.72
C ASN A 341 -1.37 -3.21 2.16
N PHE A 342 -0.15 -3.66 1.99
CA PHE A 342 0.93 -2.89 1.38
C PHE A 342 1.27 -3.45 0.01
N LEU A 343 1.09 -2.66 -1.04
CA LEU A 343 1.47 -2.96 -2.42
C LEU A 343 2.68 -2.11 -2.79
N LEU A 344 3.88 -2.71 -2.72
CA LEU A 344 5.16 -2.02 -2.89
C LEU A 344 5.66 -2.15 -4.33
N ASN A 345 5.92 -1.01 -4.96
CA ASN A 345 6.23 -0.94 -6.39
C ASN A 345 7.71 -1.12 -6.71
N VAL A 346 7.95 -1.84 -7.80
CA VAL A 346 9.20 -1.84 -8.56
C VAL A 346 8.94 -1.38 -9.99
N GLY A 347 9.92 -0.68 -10.59
CA GLY A 347 9.88 -0.22 -11.98
C GLY A 347 11.02 -0.86 -12.78
N PRO A 348 10.77 -1.96 -13.51
CA PRO A 348 11.82 -2.62 -14.30
C PRO A 348 12.34 -1.77 -15.45
N THR A 349 13.60 -2.00 -15.81
CA THR A 349 14.28 -1.36 -16.94
C THR A 349 13.73 -1.84 -18.27
N SER A 350 14.08 -1.15 -19.37
CA SER A 350 13.74 -1.58 -20.74
C SER A 350 14.42 -2.89 -21.16
N GLU A 351 15.42 -3.35 -20.42
CA GLU A 351 16.07 -4.65 -20.63
C GLU A 351 15.34 -5.81 -19.91
N GLY A 352 14.35 -5.52 -19.05
CA GLY A 352 13.61 -6.53 -18.28
C GLY A 352 14.22 -6.84 -16.91
N LEU A 353 15.04 -5.95 -16.35
CA LEU A 353 15.65 -6.13 -15.03
C LEU A 353 14.94 -5.28 -13.97
N ILE A 354 14.61 -5.87 -12.83
CA ILE A 354 14.29 -5.11 -11.62
C ILE A 354 15.60 -4.43 -11.16
N PRO A 355 15.62 -3.10 -10.94
CA PRO A 355 16.84 -2.39 -10.56
C PRO A 355 17.49 -2.97 -9.30
N GLU A 356 18.83 -3.11 -9.32
CA GLU A 356 19.57 -3.72 -8.19
C GLU A 356 19.28 -3.05 -6.84
N PRO A 357 19.16 -1.70 -6.74
CA PRO A 357 18.77 -1.09 -5.46
C PRO A 357 17.40 -1.52 -4.94
N SER A 358 16.46 -1.90 -5.80
CA SER A 358 15.18 -2.50 -5.38
C SER A 358 15.39 -3.92 -4.86
N VAL A 359 16.20 -4.71 -5.56
CA VAL A 359 16.49 -6.11 -5.19
C VAL A 359 17.17 -6.18 -3.83
N GLU A 360 18.16 -5.31 -3.58
CA GLU A 360 18.87 -5.23 -2.29
C GLU A 360 17.91 -4.94 -1.14
N ARG A 361 17.04 -3.92 -1.28
CA ARG A 361 16.06 -3.57 -0.23
C ARG A 361 15.04 -4.67 -0.01
N LEU A 362 14.60 -5.33 -1.08
CA LEU A 362 13.67 -6.47 -0.96
C LEU A 362 14.33 -7.67 -0.28
N LYS A 363 15.63 -7.90 -0.47
CA LYS A 363 16.38 -8.91 0.29
C LYS A 363 16.42 -8.58 1.79
N GLU A 364 16.67 -7.32 2.15
CA GLU A 364 16.69 -6.87 3.55
C GLU A 364 15.29 -6.99 4.19
N VAL A 365 14.23 -6.52 3.51
CA VAL A 365 12.84 -6.71 3.95
C VAL A 365 12.52 -8.18 4.11
N GLY A 366 12.95 -9.03 3.16
CA GLY A 366 12.76 -10.48 3.21
C GLY A 366 13.47 -11.15 4.39
N ALA A 367 14.69 -10.70 4.74
CA ALA A 367 15.40 -11.18 5.91
C ALA A 367 14.60 -10.91 7.20
N TRP A 368 14.06 -9.68 7.35
CA TRP A 368 13.19 -9.33 8.47
C TRP A 368 11.89 -10.14 8.46
N MET A 369 11.22 -10.28 7.30
CA MET A 369 9.97 -11.03 7.14
C MET A 369 10.13 -12.53 7.44
N LYS A 370 11.28 -13.10 7.16
CA LYS A 370 11.57 -14.51 7.46
C LYS A 370 11.50 -14.81 8.96
N VAL A 371 11.89 -13.87 9.79
CA VAL A 371 11.85 -13.96 11.25
C VAL A 371 10.51 -13.52 11.80
N ASN A 372 10.00 -12.38 11.30
CA ASN A 372 8.90 -11.66 11.92
C ASN A 372 7.56 -11.76 11.14
N GLY A 373 7.50 -12.48 10.01
CA GLY A 373 6.30 -12.53 9.16
C GLY A 373 5.03 -13.02 9.85
N GLU A 374 5.14 -13.78 10.95
CA GLU A 374 4.00 -14.20 11.78
C GLU A 374 3.23 -12.98 12.32
N SER A 375 3.94 -11.91 12.67
CA SER A 375 3.38 -10.66 13.19
C SER A 375 2.69 -9.78 12.13
N ILE A 376 2.77 -10.20 10.85
CA ILE A 376 2.19 -9.48 9.70
C ILE A 376 1.06 -10.29 9.08
N TYR A 377 1.34 -11.55 8.67
CA TYR A 377 0.37 -12.36 7.93
C TYR A 377 -0.83 -12.77 8.78
N GLY A 378 -2.03 -12.50 8.26
CA GLY A 378 -3.29 -12.87 8.91
C GLY A 378 -3.58 -12.10 10.19
N THR A 379 -2.86 -11.00 10.44
CA THR A 379 -3.14 -10.13 11.57
C THR A 379 -4.32 -9.21 11.27
N THR A 380 -4.95 -8.72 12.33
CA THR A 380 -5.94 -7.65 12.31
C THR A 380 -5.32 -6.33 12.78
N GLN A 381 -6.08 -5.26 12.69
CA GLN A 381 -5.66 -3.96 13.22
C GLN A 381 -5.35 -4.03 14.73
N SER A 382 -4.56 -3.06 15.19
CA SER A 382 -4.24 -2.88 16.61
C SER A 382 -5.52 -2.79 17.44
N PRO A 383 -5.60 -3.51 18.58
CA PRO A 383 -6.70 -3.36 19.53
C PRO A 383 -6.54 -2.14 20.43
N LEU A 384 -5.36 -1.48 20.40
CA LEU A 384 -5.12 -0.28 21.22
C LEU A 384 -5.84 0.93 20.62
N ALA A 385 -6.43 1.75 21.48
CA ALA A 385 -7.17 2.92 21.08
C ALA A 385 -6.31 3.99 20.38
N ALA A 386 -5.00 4.00 20.67
CA ALA A 386 -4.02 4.84 19.99
C ALA A 386 -2.74 4.06 19.70
N GLN A 387 -2.08 4.39 18.61
CA GLN A 387 -0.77 3.82 18.31
C GLN A 387 0.27 4.35 19.31
N PRO A 388 1.09 3.48 19.90
CA PRO A 388 2.14 3.90 20.81
C PRO A 388 3.23 4.69 20.08
N ALA A 389 3.85 5.64 20.78
CA ALA A 389 4.92 6.46 20.20
C ALA A 389 6.15 5.63 19.80
N TRP A 390 6.44 4.56 20.54
CA TRP A 390 7.60 3.70 20.32
C TRP A 390 7.45 2.71 19.14
N GLY A 391 6.26 2.61 18.52
CA GLY A 391 6.07 1.66 17.43
C GLY A 391 4.62 1.37 17.08
N ARG A 392 4.31 0.10 16.84
CA ARG A 392 2.98 -0.36 16.42
C ARG A 392 2.59 -1.66 17.10
N VAL A 393 1.30 -1.98 17.01
CA VAL A 393 0.76 -3.25 17.52
C VAL A 393 -0.10 -3.89 16.47
N THR A 394 0.11 -5.18 16.20
CA THR A 394 -0.78 -6.02 15.41
C THR A 394 -1.37 -7.12 16.28
N GLN A 395 -2.48 -7.72 15.85
CA GLN A 395 -3.17 -8.77 16.61
C GLN A 395 -3.51 -9.95 15.70
N LYS A 396 -3.37 -11.17 16.22
CA LYS A 396 -3.83 -12.40 15.56
C LYS A 396 -4.51 -13.32 16.57
N GLY A 397 -5.84 -13.38 16.52
CA GLY A 397 -6.61 -14.06 17.56
C GLY A 397 -6.36 -13.42 18.93
N ASP A 398 -5.90 -14.21 19.88
CA ASP A 398 -5.55 -13.79 21.25
C ASP A 398 -4.07 -13.40 21.42
N THR A 399 -3.34 -13.25 20.32
CA THR A 399 -1.91 -12.92 20.35
C THR A 399 -1.70 -11.49 19.90
N LEU A 400 -0.99 -10.69 20.70
CA LEU A 400 -0.49 -9.38 20.36
C LEU A 400 0.97 -9.45 19.92
N TYR A 401 1.32 -8.66 18.91
CA TYR A 401 2.68 -8.42 18.47
C TYR A 401 3.00 -6.95 18.65
N LEU A 402 3.93 -6.64 19.54
CA LEU A 402 4.42 -5.29 19.79
C LEU A 402 5.65 -5.07 18.93
N HIS A 403 5.56 -4.20 17.96
CA HIS A 403 6.63 -3.81 17.05
C HIS A 403 7.33 -2.60 17.62
N VAL A 404 8.58 -2.75 18.06
CA VAL A 404 9.33 -1.70 18.75
C VAL A 404 10.33 -1.07 17.77
N PHE A 405 9.96 0.08 17.22
CA PHE A 405 10.79 0.90 16.32
C PHE A 405 11.79 1.75 17.10
N ASP A 406 11.28 2.44 18.12
CA ASP A 406 12.08 3.33 18.98
C ASP A 406 12.40 2.61 20.27
N TRP A 407 13.61 2.05 20.37
CA TRP A 407 14.04 1.31 21.55
C TRP A 407 14.28 2.25 22.74
N PRO A 408 13.59 2.03 23.88
CA PRO A 408 13.67 2.94 25.01
C PRO A 408 15.05 2.88 25.67
N ALA A 409 15.70 4.04 25.83
CA ALA A 409 17.04 4.14 26.40
C ALA A 409 17.12 3.71 27.88
N ASP A 410 16.02 3.83 28.62
CA ASP A 410 15.91 3.39 30.02
C ASP A 410 15.48 1.91 30.15
N GLY A 411 15.31 1.20 29.03
CA GLY A 411 14.87 -0.18 28.98
C GLY A 411 13.41 -0.39 29.38
N LYS A 412 12.57 0.65 29.47
CA LYS A 412 11.18 0.53 29.91
C LYS A 412 10.22 0.78 28.75
N LEU A 413 9.60 -0.28 28.24
CA LEU A 413 8.55 -0.18 27.25
C LEU A 413 7.18 -0.08 27.94
N VAL A 414 6.58 1.09 27.91
CA VAL A 414 5.27 1.34 28.50
C VAL A 414 4.19 1.06 27.46
N VAL A 415 3.25 0.16 27.79
CA VAL A 415 2.12 -0.23 26.92
C VAL A 415 0.80 0.16 27.57
N PRO A 416 0.24 1.35 27.21
CA PRO A 416 -1.04 1.79 27.75
C PRO A 416 -2.19 0.91 27.26
N GLY A 417 -3.17 0.64 28.12
CA GLY A 417 -4.35 -0.16 27.79
C GLY A 417 -4.09 -1.67 27.74
N LEU A 418 -2.89 -2.11 28.11
CA LEU A 418 -2.55 -3.52 28.24
C LEU A 418 -2.59 -3.92 29.70
N GLU A 419 -3.36 -4.94 30.02
CA GLU A 419 -3.34 -5.63 31.31
C GLU A 419 -2.77 -7.02 31.15
N MET A 420 -1.77 -7.35 31.96
CA MET A 420 -1.14 -8.67 32.01
C MET A 420 -1.29 -9.23 33.41
N GLU A 421 -2.15 -10.24 33.57
CA GLU A 421 -2.32 -10.96 34.84
C GLU A 421 -1.38 -12.17 34.94
N LYS A 422 -1.44 -13.02 33.92
CA LYS A 422 -0.69 -14.30 33.83
C LYS A 422 0.03 -14.48 32.51
N GLN A 423 -0.16 -13.56 31.58
CA GLN A 423 0.47 -13.63 30.27
C GLN A 423 1.96 -13.38 30.39
N LYS A 424 2.72 -14.04 29.52
CA LYS A 424 4.15 -13.82 29.37
C LYS A 424 4.42 -13.04 28.09
N ALA A 425 5.37 -12.13 28.16
CA ALA A 425 5.95 -11.49 27.01
C ALA A 425 7.24 -12.18 26.63
N VAL A 426 7.44 -12.50 25.34
CA VAL A 426 8.66 -13.10 24.81
C VAL A 426 9.03 -12.42 23.49
N PHE A 427 10.28 -12.51 23.07
CA PHE A 427 10.67 -12.03 21.75
C PHE A 427 10.22 -13.01 20.65
N LEU A 428 9.74 -12.52 19.52
CA LEU A 428 9.38 -13.38 18.38
C LEU A 428 10.63 -14.08 17.81
N ALA A 429 11.74 -13.37 17.74
CA ALA A 429 13.02 -13.91 17.25
C ALA A 429 13.70 -14.88 18.23
N ASP A 430 13.35 -14.81 19.53
CA ASP A 430 13.87 -15.68 20.58
C ASP A 430 12.78 -15.99 21.62
N PRO A 431 11.87 -16.94 21.33
CA PRO A 431 10.74 -17.26 22.20
C PRO A 431 11.12 -17.89 23.55
N GLN A 432 12.38 -18.23 23.77
CA GLN A 432 12.88 -18.76 25.05
C GLN A 432 13.23 -17.63 26.02
N THR A 433 13.49 -16.43 25.51
CA THR A 433 13.82 -15.28 26.35
C THR A 433 12.54 -14.54 26.75
N GLU A 434 12.19 -14.65 28.03
CA GLU A 434 11.06 -13.94 28.63
C GLU A 434 11.41 -12.44 28.83
N VAL A 435 10.48 -11.56 28.51
CA VAL A 435 10.56 -10.12 28.76
C VAL A 435 9.84 -9.83 30.06
N PRO A 436 10.54 -9.46 31.15
CA PRO A 436 9.90 -9.21 32.44
C PRO A 436 8.87 -8.08 32.34
N SER A 437 7.74 -8.25 33.01
CA SER A 437 6.65 -7.27 33.04
C SER A 437 6.32 -6.83 34.46
N ALA A 438 5.98 -5.54 34.61
CA ALA A 438 5.38 -4.99 35.82
C ALA A 438 4.09 -4.27 35.42
N GLY A 439 2.95 -4.72 35.94
CA GLY A 439 1.65 -4.09 35.72
C GLY A 439 1.26 -3.16 36.85
N VAL A 440 0.65 -2.04 36.54
CA VAL A 440 -0.03 -1.16 37.51
C VAL A 440 -1.46 -0.96 36.99
N SER A 441 -2.43 -1.51 37.75
CA SER A 441 -3.85 -1.25 37.51
C SER A 441 -4.25 0.01 38.28
N TYR A 442 -4.66 1.06 37.58
CA TYR A 442 -5.27 2.24 38.20
C TYR A 442 -6.78 2.07 38.19
N SER A 443 -7.34 1.73 39.35
CA SER A 443 -8.79 1.83 39.58
C SER A 443 -9.13 3.21 40.05
N SER A 444 -9.67 4.07 39.19
CA SER A 444 -10.46 5.23 39.64
C SER A 444 -11.93 4.89 39.40
N VAL A 445 -12.82 5.50 40.24
CA VAL A 445 -14.24 5.15 40.37
C VAL A 445 -15.03 5.11 39.04
N ASN A 446 -14.44 5.54 37.91
CA ASN A 446 -15.06 5.53 36.56
C ASN A 446 -14.16 5.12 35.40
N LEU A 447 -12.88 4.75 35.60
CA LEU A 447 -11.96 4.40 34.52
C LEU A 447 -10.84 3.50 35.06
N SER A 448 -10.91 2.19 34.77
CA SER A 448 -9.71 1.34 34.94
C SER A 448 -8.75 1.67 33.78
N ARG A 449 -7.58 2.21 34.09
CA ARG A 449 -6.47 2.37 33.14
C ARG A 449 -5.41 1.36 33.55
N SER A 450 -5.30 0.28 32.82
CA SER A 450 -4.21 -0.65 33.00
C SER A 450 -3.00 -0.16 32.18
N VAL A 451 -1.84 -0.20 32.78
CA VAL A 451 -0.56 0.09 32.11
C VAL A 451 0.39 -1.03 32.43
N THR A 452 0.89 -1.68 31.40
CA THR A 452 1.96 -2.67 31.55
C THR A 452 3.29 -2.05 31.11
N THR A 453 4.32 -2.23 31.94
CA THR A 453 5.69 -1.86 31.59
C THR A 453 6.50 -3.14 31.39
N LEU A 454 7.09 -3.28 30.23
CA LEU A 454 8.02 -4.37 29.90
C LEU A 454 9.45 -3.90 30.13
N GLN A 455 10.27 -4.74 30.77
CA GLN A 455 11.68 -4.45 30.98
C GLN A 455 12.51 -5.06 29.85
N LEU A 456 13.05 -4.22 29.00
CA LEU A 456 13.80 -4.59 27.82
C LEU A 456 15.32 -4.65 28.10
N PRO A 457 16.08 -5.47 27.34
CA PRO A 457 17.53 -5.45 27.39
C PRO A 457 18.10 -4.14 26.84
N ALA A 458 19.38 -3.89 27.07
CA ALA A 458 20.05 -2.65 26.68
C ALA A 458 20.06 -2.39 25.16
N LYS A 459 19.90 -3.43 24.35
CA LYS A 459 19.91 -3.34 22.88
C LYS A 459 18.77 -4.16 22.29
N PRO A 460 18.18 -3.71 21.14
CA PRO A 460 17.19 -4.48 20.41
C PRO A 460 17.82 -5.76 19.82
N LEU A 461 17.00 -6.78 19.57
CA LEU A 461 17.42 -7.98 18.84
C LEU A 461 17.53 -7.72 17.33
N ASP A 462 16.68 -6.87 16.82
CA ASP A 462 16.70 -6.37 15.45
C ASP A 462 16.67 -4.84 15.46
N PRO A 463 17.62 -4.15 14.81
CA PRO A 463 17.69 -2.69 14.83
C PRO A 463 16.57 -2.01 14.01
N ILE A 464 15.93 -2.72 13.08
CA ILE A 464 14.83 -2.19 12.27
C ILE A 464 13.54 -2.23 13.07
N ASP A 465 13.20 -3.41 13.60
CA ASP A 465 11.97 -3.64 14.37
C ASP A 465 12.10 -4.93 15.17
N THR A 466 12.19 -4.81 16.48
CA THR A 466 12.16 -5.95 17.40
C THR A 466 10.74 -6.25 17.81
N VAL A 467 10.26 -7.48 17.53
CA VAL A 467 8.88 -7.89 17.83
C VAL A 467 8.79 -8.65 19.14
N ILE A 468 7.89 -8.20 20.03
CA ILE A 468 7.55 -8.87 21.29
C ILE A 468 6.16 -9.48 21.17
N ILE A 469 6.00 -10.74 21.58
CA ILE A 469 4.75 -11.48 21.56
C ILE A 469 4.14 -11.52 22.96
N ILE A 470 2.82 -11.31 23.03
CA ILE A 470 2.01 -11.52 24.23
C ILE A 470 0.83 -12.41 23.85
N LYS A 471 0.77 -13.64 24.40
CA LYS A 471 -0.31 -14.60 24.15
C LYS A 471 -1.36 -14.55 25.25
N GLY A 472 -2.62 -14.91 24.90
CA GLY A 472 -3.74 -14.95 25.84
C GLY A 472 -4.30 -13.57 26.14
N TYR A 473 -4.09 -12.60 25.25
CA TYR A 473 -4.75 -11.29 25.33
C TYR A 473 -6.25 -11.44 25.16
N LYS A 474 -6.99 -10.89 26.10
CA LYS A 474 -8.45 -10.78 26.00
C LYS A 474 -8.81 -9.30 25.84
N SER A 475 -9.56 -8.97 24.80
CA SER A 475 -10.18 -7.66 24.72
C SER A 475 -11.18 -7.52 25.85
N LEU A 476 -11.09 -6.45 26.58
CA LEU A 476 -12.05 -6.10 27.64
C LEU A 476 -13.42 -5.76 27.06
#